data_5b32ed6e3035255f1afa55b4c1ba5550
#
_entry.id   5b32ed6e3035255f1afa55b4c1ba5550
#
_cell.length_a   1.000
_cell.length_b   1.000
_cell.length_c   1.000
_cell.angle_alpha   90.00
_cell.angle_beta   90.00
_cell.angle_gamma   90.00
#
_symmetry.space_group_name_H-M   'P 1'
#
loop_
_entity.id
_entity.type
_entity.pdbx_description
1 polymer ?
#
loop_
_entity_poly.entity_id
_entity_poly.type
_entity_poly.pdbx_seq_one_letter_code
_entity_poly.pdbx_strand_id
1 'polypeptide(L)'
;MSNPVSSLAPAIAGYIAAANARDSSAVARFFAEDANVFDEGQHRAGTQAIVQWMEDTSRRFQPRVEVLNVQQRTGKVLVHNLISGTFPGSPLELRYTFRLDEQGKISRLDISI
;
A
#
# COMPACT_ATOMS: atom_id res chain seq x y z
N MET A 1 3.22 -20.92 13.68
CA MET A 1 3.34 -20.36 12.33
C MET A 1 2.91 -18.90 12.37
N SER A 2 3.77 -18.01 11.91
CA SER A 2 3.45 -16.58 11.99
C SER A 2 2.54 -16.17 10.83
N ASN A 3 1.62 -15.26 11.13
CA ASN A 3 0.76 -14.61 10.15
C ASN A 3 1.64 -13.70 9.27
N PRO A 4 1.48 -13.69 7.93
CA PRO A 4 2.24 -12.74 7.09
C PRO A 4 2.14 -11.29 7.54
N VAL A 5 0.98 -10.86 8.04
CA VAL A 5 0.78 -9.49 8.52
C VAL A 5 1.67 -9.18 9.71
N SER A 6 1.94 -10.15 10.60
CA SER A 6 2.73 -9.91 11.80
C SER A 6 4.21 -9.68 11.50
N SER A 7 4.68 -10.01 10.29
CA SER A 7 6.07 -9.77 9.89
C SER A 7 6.27 -8.44 9.17
N LEU A 8 5.20 -7.63 9.00
CA LEU A 8 5.29 -6.35 8.31
C LEU A 8 5.86 -5.28 9.23
N ALA A 9 6.65 -4.37 8.64
CA ALA A 9 7.05 -3.14 9.33
C ALA A 9 5.81 -2.35 9.75
N PRO A 10 5.86 -1.63 10.89
CA PRO A 10 4.69 -0.92 11.39
C PRO A 10 4.04 0.03 10.39
N ALA A 11 4.84 0.77 9.60
CA ALA A 11 4.27 1.70 8.62
C ALA A 11 3.50 0.97 7.53
N ILE A 12 4.01 -0.18 7.08
CA ILE A 12 3.35 -0.98 6.03
C ILE A 12 2.07 -1.59 6.58
N ALA A 13 2.12 -2.18 7.79
CA ALA A 13 0.95 -2.74 8.43
C ALA A 13 -0.12 -1.68 8.66
N GLY A 14 0.29 -0.50 9.12
CA GLY A 14 -0.62 0.61 9.35
C GLY A 14 -1.27 1.11 8.07
N TYR A 15 -0.49 1.23 6.99
CA TYR A 15 -1.03 1.61 5.71
C TYR A 15 -2.09 0.62 5.23
N ILE A 16 -1.82 -0.68 5.29
CA ILE A 16 -2.77 -1.70 4.83
C ILE A 16 -4.04 -1.66 5.67
N ALA A 17 -3.90 -1.53 6.99
CA ALA A 17 -5.06 -1.43 7.89
C ALA A 17 -5.90 -0.19 7.57
N ALA A 18 -5.26 0.96 7.35
CA ALA A 18 -5.96 2.20 7.01
C ALA A 18 -6.64 2.09 5.65
N ALA A 19 -5.99 1.46 4.68
CA ALA A 19 -6.58 1.23 3.36
C ALA A 19 -7.83 0.37 3.46
N ASN A 20 -7.78 -0.70 4.25
CA ASN A 20 -8.94 -1.59 4.45
C ASN A 20 -10.06 -0.90 5.21
N ALA A 21 -9.73 0.03 6.11
CA ALA A 21 -10.72 0.85 6.81
C ALA A 21 -11.25 1.99 5.96
N ARG A 22 -10.66 2.22 4.80
CA ARG A 22 -10.97 3.35 3.90
C ARG A 22 -10.79 4.70 4.59
N ASP A 23 -9.77 4.77 5.44
CA ASP A 23 -9.41 5.98 6.17
C ASP A 23 -8.25 6.64 5.47
N SER A 24 -8.56 7.41 4.42
CA SER A 24 -7.54 8.02 3.57
C SER A 24 -6.69 9.04 4.32
N SER A 25 -7.25 9.73 5.30
CA SER A 25 -6.47 10.68 6.09
C SER A 25 -5.45 9.98 6.98
N ALA A 26 -5.78 8.79 7.51
CA ALA A 26 -4.86 8.01 8.33
C ALA A 26 -3.70 7.46 7.49
N VAL A 27 -3.93 7.19 6.20
CA VAL A 27 -2.90 6.68 5.30
C VAL A 27 -1.68 7.61 5.26
N ALA A 28 -1.89 8.92 5.31
CA ALA A 28 -0.81 9.91 5.24
C ALA A 28 0.21 9.76 6.38
N ARG A 29 -0.20 9.21 7.52
CA ARG A 29 0.69 9.05 8.68
C ARG A 29 1.84 8.09 8.42
N PHE A 30 1.65 7.18 7.47
CA PHE A 30 2.59 6.09 7.23
C PHE A 30 3.57 6.39 6.09
N PHE A 31 3.38 7.51 5.40
CA PHE A 31 4.22 7.92 4.27
C PHE A 31 5.10 9.10 4.65
N ALA A 32 6.32 9.13 4.09
CA ALA A 32 7.17 10.31 4.18
C ALA A 32 6.52 11.46 3.41
N GLU A 33 6.85 12.71 3.78
CA GLU A 33 6.26 13.88 3.12
C GLU A 33 6.51 13.92 1.62
N ASP A 34 7.67 13.44 1.19
CA ASP A 34 8.06 13.41 -0.21
C ASP A 34 7.88 12.02 -0.85
N ALA A 35 7.08 11.17 -0.23
CA ALA A 35 6.86 9.81 -0.72
C ALA A 35 6.23 9.82 -2.11
N ASN A 36 6.45 8.73 -2.83
CA ASN A 36 5.93 8.55 -4.17
C ASN A 36 5.23 7.19 -4.26
N VAL A 37 4.01 7.19 -4.79
CA VAL A 37 3.27 5.97 -5.10
C VAL A 37 3.15 5.85 -6.62
N PHE A 38 3.55 4.70 -7.15
CA PHE A 38 3.39 4.39 -8.58
C PHE A 38 2.31 3.31 -8.71
N ASP A 39 1.20 3.65 -9.35
CA ASP A 39 0.07 2.76 -9.54
C ASP A 39 -0.65 3.12 -10.82
N GLU A 40 -1.10 2.13 -11.56
CA GLU A 40 -1.81 2.31 -12.82
C GLU A 40 -1.03 3.17 -13.82
N GLY A 41 0.30 3.02 -13.84
CA GLY A 41 1.15 3.77 -14.76
C GLY A 41 1.35 5.24 -14.41
N GLN A 42 0.92 5.67 -13.21
CA GLN A 42 1.01 7.06 -12.80
C GLN A 42 1.71 7.21 -11.45
N HIS A 43 2.45 8.29 -11.30
CA HIS A 43 3.09 8.66 -10.04
C HIS A 43 2.21 9.62 -9.26
N ARG A 44 2.13 9.38 -7.94
CA ARG A 44 1.49 10.29 -6.99
C ARG A 44 2.56 10.72 -6.01
N ALA A 45 3.04 11.96 -6.14
CA ALA A 45 4.13 12.47 -5.35
C ALA A 45 3.61 13.35 -4.21
N GLY A 46 4.06 13.05 -2.98
CA GLY A 46 3.70 13.78 -1.79
C GLY A 46 2.44 13.25 -1.13
N THR A 47 2.31 13.54 0.18
CA THR A 47 1.23 12.99 0.98
C THR A 47 -0.15 13.41 0.49
N GLN A 48 -0.28 14.66 0.03
CA GLN A 48 -1.57 15.15 -0.44
C GLN A 48 -2.06 14.37 -1.67
N ALA A 49 -1.17 14.13 -2.63
CA ALA A 49 -1.49 13.35 -3.82
C ALA A 49 -1.80 11.89 -3.46
N ILE A 50 -1.09 11.34 -2.47
CA ILE A 50 -1.30 9.97 -2.02
C ILE A 50 -2.67 9.83 -1.34
N VAL A 51 -3.05 10.78 -0.51
CA VAL A 51 -4.38 10.78 0.12
C VAL A 51 -5.46 10.87 -0.96
N GLN A 52 -5.28 11.73 -1.96
CA GLN A 52 -6.23 11.86 -3.06
C GLN A 52 -6.36 10.54 -3.85
N TRP A 53 -5.23 9.89 -4.12
CA TRP A 53 -5.21 8.59 -4.78
C TRP A 53 -6.01 7.56 -3.97
N MET A 54 -5.81 7.53 -2.66
CA MET A 54 -6.51 6.59 -1.79
C MET A 54 -8.02 6.86 -1.77
N GLU A 55 -8.41 8.13 -1.71
CA GLU A 55 -9.82 8.50 -1.75
C GLU A 55 -10.48 8.08 -3.05
N ASP A 56 -9.79 8.32 -4.17
CA ASP A 56 -10.31 7.97 -5.49
C ASP A 56 -10.48 6.47 -5.65
N THR A 57 -9.47 5.67 -5.27
CA THR A 57 -9.54 4.22 -5.40
C THR A 57 -10.59 3.63 -4.46
N SER A 58 -10.71 4.18 -3.25
CA SER A 58 -11.73 3.73 -2.29
C SER A 58 -13.14 3.97 -2.82
N ARG A 59 -13.36 5.14 -3.41
CA ARG A 59 -14.68 5.49 -3.94
C ARG A 59 -15.03 4.68 -5.18
N ARG A 60 -14.03 4.48 -6.07
CA ARG A 60 -14.27 3.81 -7.36
C ARG A 60 -14.40 2.30 -7.21
N PHE A 61 -13.61 1.69 -6.35
CA PHE A 61 -13.45 0.22 -6.37
C PHE A 61 -13.76 -0.43 -5.03
N GLN A 62 -13.81 0.31 -3.93
CA GLN A 62 -14.04 -0.23 -2.59
C GLN A 62 -13.12 -1.42 -2.32
N PRO A 63 -11.80 -1.26 -2.49
CA PRO A 63 -10.88 -2.38 -2.46
C PRO A 63 -10.67 -2.92 -1.06
N ARG A 64 -10.39 -4.22 -0.99
CA ARG A 64 -9.93 -4.88 0.22
C ARG A 64 -8.62 -5.57 -0.07
N VAL A 65 -7.66 -5.38 0.81
CA VAL A 65 -6.31 -5.94 0.68
C VAL A 65 -6.15 -7.11 1.62
N GLU A 66 -5.76 -8.26 1.07
CA GLU A 66 -5.39 -9.43 1.86
C GLU A 66 -3.93 -9.76 1.57
N VAL A 67 -3.09 -9.76 2.60
CA VAL A 67 -1.66 -10.07 2.45
C VAL A 67 -1.49 -11.57 2.30
N LEU A 68 -0.90 -12.01 1.18
CA LEU A 68 -0.64 -13.42 0.92
C LEU A 68 0.79 -13.82 1.29
N ASN A 69 1.77 -12.95 1.03
CA ASN A 69 3.18 -13.26 1.25
C ASN A 69 3.97 -11.98 1.43
N VAL A 70 5.02 -12.05 2.26
CA VAL A 70 5.94 -10.94 2.52
C VAL A 70 7.37 -11.42 2.31
N GLN A 71 8.16 -10.69 1.53
CA GLN A 71 9.57 -11.00 1.30
C GLN A 71 10.41 -9.77 1.62
N GLN A 72 11.38 -9.95 2.53
CA GLN A 72 12.36 -8.91 2.83
C GLN A 72 13.50 -8.97 1.82
N ARG A 73 13.88 -7.80 1.30
CA ARG A 73 15.03 -7.64 0.41
C ARG A 73 15.87 -6.49 0.92
N THR A 74 17.11 -6.40 0.43
CA THR A 74 17.96 -5.27 0.79
C THR A 74 17.31 -3.97 0.30
N GLY A 75 16.95 -3.09 1.25
CA GLY A 75 16.38 -1.78 0.95
C GLY A 75 14.94 -1.78 0.53
N LYS A 76 14.24 -2.93 0.54
CA LYS A 76 12.82 -2.95 0.15
C LYS A 76 12.09 -4.15 0.74
N VAL A 77 10.75 -4.05 0.76
CA VAL A 77 9.87 -5.12 1.21
C VAL A 77 8.88 -5.41 0.10
N LEU A 78 8.79 -6.65 -0.33
CA LEU A 78 7.83 -7.08 -1.34
C LEU A 78 6.64 -7.73 -0.63
N VAL A 79 5.44 -7.21 -0.90
CA VAL A 79 4.22 -7.73 -0.31
C VAL A 79 3.32 -8.18 -1.44
N HIS A 80 3.00 -9.47 -1.46
CA HIS A 80 2.11 -10.04 -2.46
C HIS A 80 0.70 -10.04 -1.88
N ASN A 81 -0.20 -9.32 -2.52
CA ASN A 81 -1.55 -9.08 -2.01
C ASN A 81 -2.61 -9.61 -2.96
N LEU A 82 -3.71 -10.06 -2.39
CA LEU A 82 -4.94 -10.30 -3.13
C LEU A 82 -5.85 -9.09 -2.92
N ILE A 83 -6.20 -8.44 -4.02
CA ILE A 83 -7.06 -7.25 -3.98
C ILE A 83 -8.42 -7.63 -4.52
N SER A 84 -9.46 -7.42 -3.72
CA SER A 84 -10.84 -7.62 -4.15
C SER A 84 -11.59 -6.29 -4.08
N GLY A 85 -12.61 -6.15 -4.92
CA GLY A 85 -13.39 -4.92 -4.97
C GLY A 85 -14.37 -4.96 -6.13
N THR A 86 -14.88 -3.80 -6.50
CA THR A 86 -15.90 -3.66 -7.55
C THR A 86 -15.30 -3.41 -8.94
N PHE A 87 -14.00 -3.62 -9.11
CA PHE A 87 -13.34 -3.45 -10.41
C PHE A 87 -13.44 -4.72 -11.27
N PRO A 88 -13.39 -4.58 -12.61
CA PRO A 88 -13.35 -5.74 -13.50
C PRO A 88 -12.11 -6.59 -13.26
N GLY A 89 -12.28 -7.91 -13.21
CA GLY A 89 -11.19 -8.85 -12.95
C GLY A 89 -10.94 -9.16 -11.49
N SER A 90 -11.74 -8.57 -10.58
CA SER A 90 -11.63 -8.86 -9.14
C SER A 90 -11.97 -10.34 -8.85
N PRO A 91 -11.23 -11.02 -7.93
CA PRO A 91 -10.05 -10.52 -7.24
C PRO A 91 -8.79 -10.62 -8.11
N LEU A 92 -7.79 -9.80 -7.80
CA LEU A 92 -6.56 -9.72 -8.57
C LEU A 92 -5.36 -9.75 -7.64
N GLU A 93 -4.35 -10.55 -7.96
CA GLU A 93 -3.11 -10.56 -7.21
C GLU A 93 -2.21 -9.43 -7.69
N LEU A 94 -1.73 -8.61 -6.75
CA LEU A 94 -0.84 -7.50 -7.03
C LEU A 94 0.40 -7.60 -6.17
N ARG A 95 1.51 -7.11 -6.72
CA ARG A 95 2.77 -7.00 -6.01
C ARG A 95 2.97 -5.57 -5.55
N TYR A 96 3.13 -5.39 -4.24
CA TYR A 96 3.43 -4.10 -3.65
C TYR A 96 4.90 -4.11 -3.25
N THR A 97 5.69 -3.18 -3.78
CA THR A 97 7.10 -3.04 -3.41
C THR A 97 7.23 -1.76 -2.61
N PHE A 98 7.61 -1.90 -1.33
CA PHE A 98 7.76 -0.77 -0.42
C PHE A 98 9.22 -0.46 -0.18
N ARG A 99 9.55 0.84 -0.09
CA ARG A 99 10.83 1.31 0.46
C ARG A 99 10.52 2.17 1.65
N LEU A 100 11.31 2.03 2.72
CA LEU A 100 11.15 2.79 3.95
C LEU A 100 12.32 3.74 4.10
N ASP A 101 12.07 4.90 4.72
CA ASP A 101 13.13 5.86 5.05
C ASP A 101 13.74 5.53 6.42
N GLU A 102 14.67 6.39 6.88
CA GLU A 102 15.38 6.17 8.14
C GLU A 102 14.47 6.24 9.36
N GLN A 103 13.34 6.94 9.26
CA GLN A 103 12.36 7.00 10.34
C GLN A 103 11.33 5.87 10.27
N GLY A 104 11.45 4.96 9.30
CA GLY A 104 10.52 3.86 9.14
C GLY A 104 9.25 4.23 8.41
N LYS A 105 9.17 5.42 7.81
CA LYS A 105 8.05 5.82 6.97
C LYS A 105 8.19 5.27 5.57
N ILE A 106 7.08 5.05 4.89
CA ILE A 106 7.10 4.61 3.50
C ILE A 106 7.56 5.76 2.62
N SER A 107 8.71 5.58 1.96
CA SER A 107 9.25 6.59 1.05
C SER A 107 8.83 6.32 -0.40
N ARG A 108 8.52 5.07 -0.72
CA ARG A 108 8.08 4.69 -2.07
C ARG A 108 7.23 3.44 -2.02
N LEU A 109 6.20 3.42 -2.84
CA LEU A 109 5.36 2.24 -3.07
C LEU A 109 5.15 2.09 -4.57
N ASP A 110 5.53 0.94 -5.10
CA ASP A 110 5.26 0.56 -6.49
C ASP A 110 4.27 -0.60 -6.49
N ILE A 111 3.19 -0.44 -7.23
CA ILE A 111 2.16 -1.47 -7.36
C ILE A 111 2.19 -2.00 -8.79
N SER A 112 2.31 -3.33 -8.92
CA SER A 112 2.39 -3.99 -10.22
C SER A 112 1.69 -5.34 -10.18
N ILE A 113 1.48 -5.90 -11.36
CA ILE A 113 0.92 -7.23 -11.51
C ILE A 113 1.99 -8.30 -11.27
#